data_2ab48ec6a81b82e3bee666838941f9ac
#
_entry.id   2ab48ec6a81b82e3bee666838941f9ac
#
_cell.length_a   1.000
_cell.length_b   1.000
_cell.length_c   1.000
_cell.angle_alpha   90.00
_cell.angle_beta   90.00
_cell.angle_gamma   90.00
#
_symmetry.space_group_name_H-M   'P 1'
#
loop_
_entity.id
_entity.type
_entity.pdbx_description
1 polymer ?
#
loop_
_entity_poly.entity_id
_entity_poly.type
_entity_poly.pdbx_seq_one_letter_code
_entity_poly.pdbx_strand_id
1 'polypeptide(L)'
;MSYSIGIYVKVEGCGKYVEIAYPEYSSPSYNLGRLFRSCMDWNFKSEEYYRCDYAVERLNKGIKELMYCPKEHLKLNPTLSMGSVASSLDILSSVRECILKQAENIPLECIYMKWE
;
A
#
# COMPACT_ATOMS: atom_id res chain seq x y z
N MET A 1 2.10 11.80 12.89
CA MET A 1 2.48 11.84 11.46
C MET A 1 2.03 10.58 10.78
N SER A 2 1.52 10.69 9.59
CA SER A 2 0.92 9.57 8.87
C SER A 2 1.21 9.65 7.37
N TYR A 3 1.14 8.50 6.70
CA TYR A 3 1.11 8.46 5.25
C TYR A 3 -0.24 8.97 4.76
N SER A 4 -0.25 9.52 3.56
CA SER A 4 -1.46 9.78 2.80
C SER A 4 -1.35 8.93 1.53
N ILE A 5 -2.31 8.04 1.32
CA ILE A 5 -2.25 7.10 0.20
C ILE A 5 -3.29 7.52 -0.83
N GLY A 6 -2.85 7.69 -2.07
CA GLY A 6 -3.75 8.02 -3.17
C GLY A 6 -3.55 7.10 -4.36
N ILE A 7 -4.59 6.96 -5.16
CA ILE A 7 -4.60 6.19 -6.40
C ILE A 7 -4.76 7.16 -7.57
N TYR A 8 -3.92 7.02 -8.57
CA TYR A 8 -3.76 8.00 -9.64
C TYR A 8 -3.79 7.36 -11.01
N VAL A 9 -4.10 8.17 -12.00
CA VAL A 9 -3.83 7.86 -13.41
C VAL A 9 -2.87 8.90 -13.96
N LYS A 10 -2.03 8.49 -14.90
CA LYS A 10 -1.12 9.40 -15.58
C LYS A 10 -1.78 9.87 -16.87
N VAL A 11 -1.94 11.16 -17.00
CA VAL A 11 -2.57 11.75 -18.21
C VAL A 11 -1.59 11.63 -19.38
N GLU A 12 -2.02 10.95 -20.43
CA GLU A 12 -1.23 10.77 -21.63
C GLU A 12 -0.93 12.12 -22.30
N GLY A 13 0.28 12.28 -22.76
CA GLY A 13 0.71 13.48 -23.47
C GLY A 13 1.25 14.60 -22.59
N CYS A 14 0.85 14.70 -21.34
CA CYS A 14 1.36 15.75 -20.43
C CYS A 14 2.11 15.22 -19.22
N GLY A 15 2.04 13.92 -18.95
CA GLY A 15 2.75 13.29 -17.85
C GLY A 15 2.25 13.63 -16.45
N LYS A 16 1.14 14.34 -16.34
CA LYS A 16 0.55 14.66 -15.05
C LYS A 16 -0.16 13.46 -14.45
N TYR A 17 -0.06 13.31 -13.13
CA TYR A 17 -0.82 12.33 -12.37
C TYR A 17 -2.05 13.00 -11.78
N VAL A 18 -3.20 12.35 -11.92
CA VAL A 18 -4.48 12.84 -11.40
C VAL A 18 -5.02 11.81 -10.43
N GLU A 19 -5.32 12.24 -9.21
CA GLU A 19 -5.90 11.36 -8.21
C GLU A 19 -7.33 11.02 -8.58
N ILE A 20 -7.63 9.72 -8.62
CA ILE A 20 -8.96 9.21 -8.98
C ILE A 20 -9.65 8.53 -7.82
N ALA A 21 -8.91 8.13 -6.79
CA ALA A 21 -9.45 7.43 -5.63
C ALA A 21 -8.46 7.48 -4.47
N TYR A 22 -8.96 7.19 -3.28
CA TYR A 22 -8.14 6.95 -2.10
C TYR A 22 -8.80 5.84 -1.29
N PRO A 23 -8.00 4.99 -0.58
CA PRO A 23 -8.57 3.90 0.20
C PRO A 23 -9.28 4.40 1.46
N GLU A 24 -10.14 3.57 2.00
CA GLU A 24 -10.89 3.88 3.22
C GLU A 24 -9.95 4.24 4.38
N TYR A 25 -8.87 3.47 4.55
CA TYR A 25 -7.83 3.74 5.54
C TYR A 25 -6.63 4.38 4.85
N SER A 26 -6.78 5.65 4.46
CA SER A 26 -5.79 6.34 3.62
C SER A 26 -4.67 7.03 4.39
N SER A 27 -4.71 7.04 5.70
CA SER A 27 -3.76 7.79 6.53
C SER A 27 -3.15 6.95 7.65
N PRO A 28 -2.49 5.81 7.32
CA PRO A 28 -1.81 5.01 8.33
C PRO A 28 -0.61 5.74 8.94
N SER A 29 -0.33 5.45 10.21
CA SER A 29 0.79 6.06 10.91
C SER A 29 2.14 5.65 10.31
N TYR A 30 3.11 6.58 10.30
CA TYR A 30 4.47 6.31 9.82
C TYR A 30 5.18 5.22 10.61
N ASN A 31 4.81 4.99 11.88
CA ASN A 31 5.44 3.94 12.67
C ASN A 31 5.13 2.52 12.16
N LEU A 32 4.16 2.37 11.26
CA LEU A 32 3.89 1.11 10.58
C LEU A 32 4.73 0.92 9.31
N GLY A 33 5.47 1.94 8.90
CA GLY A 33 6.24 1.92 7.64
C GLY A 33 7.23 0.77 7.55
N ARG A 34 7.96 0.49 8.62
CA ARG A 34 8.91 -0.64 8.66
C ARG A 34 8.19 -1.97 8.50
N LEU A 35 7.06 -2.13 9.18
CA LEU A 35 6.26 -3.34 9.10
C LEU A 35 5.74 -3.53 7.66
N PHE A 36 5.22 -2.48 7.05
CA PHE A 36 4.76 -2.52 5.66
C PHE A 36 5.88 -2.94 4.72
N ARG A 37 7.05 -2.28 4.80
CA ARG A 37 8.19 -2.58 3.92
C ARG A 37 8.69 -4.00 4.11
N SER A 38 8.74 -4.47 5.34
CA SER A 38 9.17 -5.82 5.67
C SER A 38 8.22 -6.87 5.11
N CYS A 39 6.92 -6.76 5.40
CA CYS A 39 5.96 -7.78 5.02
C CYS A 39 5.73 -7.82 3.51
N MET A 40 5.77 -6.68 2.84
CA MET A 40 5.61 -6.59 1.39
C MET A 40 6.90 -6.88 0.63
N ASP A 41 8.03 -6.94 1.33
CA ASP A 41 9.35 -6.99 0.72
C ASP A 41 9.47 -5.88 -0.35
N TRP A 42 9.10 -4.69 0.05
CA TRP A 42 9.02 -3.54 -0.83
C TRP A 42 9.54 -2.30 -0.11
N ASN A 43 10.72 -1.88 -0.45
CA ASN A 43 11.32 -0.67 0.13
C ASN A 43 10.76 0.58 -0.57
N PHE A 44 9.46 0.75 -0.50
CA PHE A 44 8.80 1.89 -1.13
C PHE A 44 9.31 3.21 -0.54
N LYS A 45 9.33 4.22 -1.38
CA LYS A 45 9.71 5.59 -0.99
C LYS A 45 8.49 6.49 -1.01
N SER A 46 8.42 7.38 -0.03
CA SER A 46 7.37 8.38 0.03
C SER A 46 7.44 9.28 -1.20
N GLU A 47 6.28 9.66 -1.69
CA GLU A 47 6.09 10.60 -2.81
C GLU A 47 6.51 10.06 -4.19
N GLU A 48 6.85 8.78 -4.29
CA GLU A 48 7.04 8.15 -5.59
C GLU A 48 5.74 7.51 -6.07
N TYR A 49 5.50 7.57 -7.38
CA TYR A 49 4.39 6.89 -8.01
C TYR A 49 4.82 5.49 -8.42
N TYR A 50 4.01 4.50 -8.07
CA TYR A 50 4.28 3.10 -8.39
C TYR A 50 3.13 2.53 -9.22
N ARG A 51 3.45 1.80 -10.27
CA ARG A 51 2.42 1.13 -11.08
C ARG A 51 1.69 0.10 -10.23
N CYS A 52 0.38 0.07 -10.38
CA CYS A 52 -0.46 -0.79 -9.56
C CYS A 52 -0.39 -2.27 -9.93
N ASP A 53 0.04 -2.62 -11.14
CA ASP A 53 0.31 -4.02 -11.47
C ASP A 53 1.42 -4.60 -10.56
N TYR A 54 2.46 -3.81 -10.32
CA TYR A 54 3.51 -4.15 -9.35
C TYR A 54 3.01 -4.05 -7.90
N ALA A 55 2.34 -2.96 -7.57
CA ALA A 55 1.89 -2.68 -6.21
C ALA A 55 0.93 -3.75 -5.68
N VAL A 56 0.01 -4.24 -6.51
CA VAL A 56 -0.94 -5.30 -6.10
C VAL A 56 -0.20 -6.58 -5.72
N GLU A 57 0.84 -6.96 -6.45
CA GLU A 57 1.65 -8.12 -6.11
C GLU A 57 2.32 -7.95 -4.74
N ARG A 58 2.84 -6.77 -4.47
CA ARG A 58 3.47 -6.47 -3.17
C ARG A 58 2.45 -6.46 -2.05
N LEU A 59 1.28 -5.87 -2.29
CA LEU A 59 0.20 -5.86 -1.31
C LEU A 59 -0.28 -7.28 -0.98
N ASN A 60 -0.44 -8.12 -1.99
CA ASN A 60 -0.81 -9.53 -1.79
C ASN A 60 0.23 -10.25 -0.96
N LYS A 61 1.51 -10.02 -1.23
CA LYS A 61 2.59 -10.62 -0.46
C LYS A 61 2.55 -10.15 1.00
N GLY A 62 2.38 -8.86 1.22
CA GLY A 62 2.32 -8.29 2.58
C GLY A 62 1.16 -8.83 3.38
N ILE A 63 -0.02 -8.88 2.79
CA ILE A 63 -1.21 -9.44 3.44
C ILE A 63 -0.98 -10.89 3.84
N LYS A 64 -0.48 -11.69 2.92
CA LYS A 64 -0.20 -13.10 3.16
C LYS A 64 0.84 -13.30 4.28
N GLU A 65 1.93 -12.53 4.24
CA GLU A 65 2.97 -12.59 5.26
C GLU A 65 2.47 -12.23 6.65
N LEU A 66 1.65 -11.19 6.75
CA LEU A 66 1.08 -10.79 8.04
C LEU A 66 0.03 -11.78 8.56
N MET A 67 -0.64 -12.51 7.67
CA MET A 67 -1.58 -13.56 8.07
C MET A 67 -0.87 -14.80 8.59
N TYR A 68 0.22 -15.20 7.96
CA TYR A 68 0.86 -16.49 8.24
C TYR A 68 2.18 -16.40 9.01
N CYS A 69 2.89 -15.28 8.91
CA CYS A 69 4.20 -15.08 9.54
C CYS A 69 4.32 -13.76 10.29
N PRO A 70 3.31 -13.35 11.09
CA PRO A 70 3.34 -12.02 11.71
C PRO A 70 4.51 -11.83 12.68
N LYS A 71 4.90 -12.86 13.39
CA LYS A 71 5.97 -12.78 14.40
C LYS A 71 7.33 -12.48 13.79
N GLU A 72 7.58 -12.99 12.59
CA GLU A 72 8.84 -12.72 11.89
C GLU A 72 9.02 -11.22 11.62
N HIS A 73 7.96 -10.56 11.23
CA HIS A 73 7.98 -9.14 10.92
C HIS A 73 7.95 -8.27 12.19
N LEU A 74 7.30 -8.74 13.24
CA LEU A 74 7.29 -8.03 14.54
C LEU A 74 8.65 -8.04 15.23
N LYS A 75 9.48 -9.06 15.01
CA LYS A 75 10.85 -9.10 15.55
C LYS A 75 11.68 -7.89 15.12
N LEU A 76 11.42 -7.37 13.94
CA LEU A 76 12.11 -6.20 13.39
C LEU A 76 11.55 -4.88 13.93
N ASN A 77 10.43 -4.94 14.66
CA ASN A 77 9.71 -3.77 15.14
C ASN A 77 9.23 -4.01 16.57
N PRO A 78 10.14 -4.00 17.57
CA PRO A 78 9.81 -4.42 18.94
C PRO A 78 8.80 -3.51 19.65
N THR A 79 8.54 -2.31 19.13
CA THR A 79 7.53 -1.40 19.69
C THR A 79 6.12 -1.68 19.19
N LEU A 80 5.99 -2.56 18.20
CA LEU A 80 4.69 -2.92 17.62
C LEU A 80 4.16 -4.22 18.24
N SER A 81 2.87 -4.45 18.09
CA SER A 81 2.15 -5.58 18.70
C SER A 81 1.31 -6.32 17.65
N MET A 82 0.65 -7.38 18.08
CA MET A 82 -0.32 -8.08 17.21
C MET A 82 -1.49 -7.18 16.83
N GLY A 83 -1.83 -6.18 17.65
CA GLY A 83 -2.80 -5.14 17.25
C GLY A 83 -2.33 -4.34 16.07
N SER A 84 -1.02 -4.06 15.99
CA SER A 84 -0.42 -3.38 14.82
C SER A 84 -0.52 -4.25 13.56
N VAL A 85 -0.38 -5.56 13.70
CA VAL A 85 -0.57 -6.52 12.60
C VAL A 85 -2.01 -6.46 12.08
N ALA A 86 -2.98 -6.50 12.97
CA ALA A 86 -4.40 -6.45 12.61
C ALA A 86 -4.73 -5.14 11.88
N SER A 87 -4.27 -4.02 12.42
CA SER A 87 -4.46 -2.71 11.78
C SER A 87 -3.82 -2.65 10.41
N SER A 88 -2.60 -3.20 10.27
CA SER A 88 -1.89 -3.24 9.00
C SER A 88 -2.61 -4.09 7.96
N LEU A 89 -3.18 -5.22 8.37
CA LEU A 89 -3.99 -6.05 7.47
C LEU A 89 -5.19 -5.28 6.93
N ASP A 90 -5.89 -4.55 7.80
CA ASP A 90 -7.02 -3.72 7.38
C ASP A 90 -6.58 -2.65 6.38
N ILE A 91 -5.45 -1.99 6.65
CA ILE A 91 -4.91 -0.93 5.78
C ILE A 91 -4.50 -1.49 4.42
N LEU A 92 -3.68 -2.54 4.41
CA LEU A 92 -3.19 -3.12 3.15
C LEU A 92 -4.33 -3.70 2.32
N SER A 93 -5.31 -4.33 2.96
CA SER A 93 -6.51 -4.84 2.28
C SER A 93 -7.34 -3.72 1.69
N SER A 94 -7.50 -2.61 2.40
CA SER A 94 -8.22 -1.44 1.93
C SER A 94 -7.55 -0.82 0.69
N VAL A 95 -6.23 -0.70 0.71
CA VAL A 95 -5.45 -0.18 -0.43
C VAL A 95 -5.62 -1.10 -1.64
N ARG A 96 -5.47 -2.40 -1.42
CA ARG A 96 -5.62 -3.40 -2.48
C ARG A 96 -7.01 -3.35 -3.11
N GLU A 97 -8.05 -3.32 -2.30
CA GLU A 97 -9.44 -3.25 -2.79
C GLU A 97 -9.71 -1.97 -3.58
N CYS A 98 -9.19 -0.85 -3.12
CA CYS A 98 -9.31 0.42 -3.82
C CYS A 98 -8.70 0.33 -5.23
N ILE A 99 -7.51 -0.25 -5.34
CA ILE A 99 -6.84 -0.44 -6.63
C ILE A 99 -7.66 -1.37 -7.53
N LEU A 100 -8.10 -2.51 -7.01
CA LEU A 100 -8.83 -3.50 -7.79
C LEU A 100 -10.19 -2.98 -8.26
N LYS A 101 -10.81 -2.12 -7.47
CA LYS A 101 -12.06 -1.46 -7.88
C LYS A 101 -11.84 -0.55 -9.08
N GLN A 102 -10.76 0.22 -9.08
CA GLN A 102 -10.41 1.05 -10.24
C GLN A 102 -10.04 0.19 -11.44
N ALA A 103 -9.46 -0.97 -11.21
CA ALA A 103 -9.06 -1.89 -12.27
C ALA A 103 -10.23 -2.57 -12.99
N GLU A 104 -11.44 -2.43 -12.49
CA GLU A 104 -12.64 -2.86 -13.22
C GLU A 104 -12.82 -2.11 -14.53
N ASN A 105 -12.33 -0.88 -14.60
CA ASN A 105 -12.50 0.00 -15.76
C ASN A 105 -11.19 0.48 -16.39
N ILE A 106 -10.07 0.35 -15.68
CA ILE A 106 -8.78 0.88 -16.11
C ILE A 106 -7.74 -0.22 -15.94
N PRO A 107 -6.91 -0.53 -16.97
CA PRO A 107 -5.86 -1.53 -16.82
C PRO A 107 -4.92 -1.21 -15.66
N LEU A 108 -4.50 -2.23 -14.91
CA LEU A 108 -3.61 -2.06 -13.75
C LEU A 108 -2.32 -1.32 -14.08
N GLU A 109 -1.76 -1.55 -15.26
CA GLU A 109 -0.53 -0.89 -15.71
C GLU A 109 -0.73 0.61 -15.97
N CYS A 110 -1.98 1.08 -16.01
CA CYS A 110 -2.31 2.49 -16.19
C CYS A 110 -2.69 3.19 -14.88
N ILE A 111 -2.75 2.43 -13.79
CA ILE A 111 -3.08 2.95 -12.46
C ILE A 111 -1.81 3.02 -11.63
N TYR A 112 -1.67 4.09 -10.87
CA TYR A 112 -0.52 4.33 -10.00
C TYR A 112 -0.96 4.57 -8.57
N MET A 113 -0.11 4.25 -7.62
CA MET A 113 -0.31 4.61 -6.22
C MET A 113 0.89 5.37 -5.69
N LYS A 114 0.66 6.11 -4.63
CA LYS A 114 1.71 6.89 -3.98
C LYS A 114 1.53 6.83 -2.45
N TRP A 115 2.63 6.62 -1.76
CA TRP A 115 2.72 6.75 -0.31
C TRP A 115 3.27 8.15 -0.01
N GLU A 116 2.44 9.03 0.43
CA GLU A 116 2.85 10.39 0.78
C GLU A 116 3.24 10.56 2.22
#